data_14f065e22a1a84b597ece6c13d8e22f3
#
_entry.id   14f065e22a1a84b597ece6c13d8e22f3
#
_cell.length_a   1.000
_cell.length_b   1.000
_cell.length_c   1.000
_cell.angle_alpha   90.00
_cell.angle_beta   90.00
_cell.angle_gamma   90.00
#
_symmetry.space_group_name_H-M   'P 1'
#
loop_
_entity.id
_entity.type
_entity.pdbx_description
1 polymer ?
#
loop_
_entity_poly.entity_id
_entity_poly.type
_entity_poly.pdbx_seq_one_letter_code
_entity_poly.pdbx_strand_id
1 'polypeptide(L)'
;MTLHIDDVAESIFAGFIGTLRDARTNAGLTQNEVASGMPIRGRAISEWECGTIHPTLGNLIEWSRRLHHRFVVLGQDGEPLRGPSILRPSETWEHFERRRLASPLRNRRLALGLSQTDVGHLVGVSRDSVQRWELACVPPRPIAHVVWAQKLGYTVALRRVRSPRATRNSGSRRDGAPQMADSETRRRPGRPGGI
;
A
#
# COMPACT_ATOMS: atom_id res chain seq x y z
N MET A 1 10.82 16.01 -26.15
CA MET A 1 9.74 16.34 -25.19
C MET A 1 10.32 16.38 -23.80
N THR A 2 10.04 17.42 -23.02
CA THR A 2 10.55 17.61 -21.65
C THR A 2 9.39 17.49 -20.68
N LEU A 3 9.55 16.66 -19.63
CA LEU A 3 8.55 16.48 -18.58
C LEU A 3 8.24 17.83 -17.90
N HIS A 4 6.96 18.18 -17.79
CA HIS A 4 6.49 19.44 -17.23
C HIS A 4 6.38 19.35 -15.69
N ILE A 5 7.52 19.40 -15.02
CA ILE A 5 7.60 19.39 -13.56
C ILE A 5 7.36 20.81 -13.04
N ASP A 6 6.52 20.94 -12.03
CA ASP A 6 6.29 22.17 -11.28
C ASP A 6 6.67 21.99 -9.80
N ASP A 7 6.78 23.09 -9.06
CA ASP A 7 7.17 23.08 -7.64
C ASP A 7 6.21 22.23 -6.78
N VAL A 8 4.94 22.14 -7.17
CA VAL A 8 3.94 21.33 -6.46
C VAL A 8 4.25 19.84 -6.63
N ALA A 9 4.60 19.41 -7.84
CA ALA A 9 4.99 18.02 -8.10
C ALA A 9 6.27 17.65 -7.35
N GLU A 10 7.26 18.56 -7.33
CA GLU A 10 8.49 18.35 -6.56
C GLU A 10 8.21 18.24 -5.06
N SER A 11 7.38 19.13 -4.52
CA SER A 11 6.98 19.11 -3.11
C SER A 11 6.25 17.83 -2.74
N ILE A 12 5.32 17.35 -3.57
CA ILE A 12 4.62 16.09 -3.35
C ILE A 12 5.60 14.92 -3.35
N PHE A 13 6.51 14.87 -4.31
CA PHE A 13 7.50 13.81 -4.40
C PHE A 13 8.47 13.82 -3.20
N ALA A 14 8.97 15.00 -2.81
CA ALA A 14 9.81 15.15 -1.61
C ALA A 14 9.07 14.73 -0.35
N GLY A 15 7.77 15.02 -0.26
CA GLY A 15 6.89 14.58 0.83
C GLY A 15 6.79 13.06 0.96
N PHE A 16 6.83 12.31 -0.15
CA PHE A 16 6.88 10.84 -0.08
C PHE A 16 8.16 10.35 0.59
N ILE A 17 9.31 10.90 0.18
CA ILE A 17 10.61 10.55 0.74
C ILE A 17 10.66 10.87 2.24
N GLY A 18 10.23 12.08 2.61
CA GLY A 18 10.15 12.49 4.02
C GLY A 18 9.27 11.56 4.85
N THR A 19 8.06 11.26 4.38
CA THR A 19 7.14 10.36 5.08
C THR A 19 7.72 8.95 5.27
N LEU A 20 8.40 8.40 4.26
CA LEU A 20 9.01 7.07 4.37
C LEU A 20 10.24 7.07 5.29
N ARG A 21 11.06 8.11 5.25
CA ARG A 21 12.17 8.29 6.18
C ARG A 21 11.67 8.37 7.64
N ASP A 22 10.64 9.18 7.89
CA ASP A 22 10.04 9.33 9.22
C ASP A 22 9.42 8.00 9.69
N ALA A 23 8.71 7.30 8.81
CA ALA A 23 8.15 5.99 9.13
C ALA A 23 9.22 4.97 9.49
N ARG A 24 10.36 4.95 8.77
CA ARG A 24 11.52 4.11 9.10
C ARG A 24 12.09 4.45 10.47
N THR A 25 12.36 5.74 10.71
CA THR A 25 12.94 6.23 11.96
C THR A 25 12.03 5.94 13.15
N ASN A 26 10.73 6.20 13.02
CA ASN A 26 9.74 5.92 14.05
C ASN A 26 9.57 4.42 14.35
N ALA A 27 9.87 3.56 13.37
CA ALA A 27 9.91 2.11 13.56
C ALA A 27 11.25 1.62 14.17
N GLY A 28 12.22 2.49 14.40
CA GLY A 28 13.54 2.14 14.89
C GLY A 28 14.40 1.34 13.88
N LEU A 29 14.03 1.36 12.59
CA LEU A 29 14.70 0.56 11.57
C LEU A 29 15.90 1.30 10.97
N THR A 30 16.99 0.58 10.77
CA THR A 30 18.13 1.03 9.97
C THR A 30 17.82 0.98 8.48
N GLN A 31 18.59 1.71 7.68
CA GLN A 31 18.48 1.67 6.21
C GLN A 31 18.77 0.27 5.66
N ASN A 32 19.70 -0.47 6.28
CA ASN A 32 20.00 -1.85 5.90
C ASN A 32 18.81 -2.81 6.19
N GLU A 33 18.14 -2.66 7.32
CA GLU A 33 16.97 -3.47 7.66
C GLU A 33 15.82 -3.21 6.69
N VAL A 34 15.59 -1.96 6.30
CA VAL A 34 14.59 -1.64 5.27
C VAL A 34 14.98 -2.22 3.92
N ALA A 35 16.24 -2.15 3.52
CA ALA A 35 16.74 -2.71 2.26
C ALA A 35 16.74 -4.25 2.25
N SER A 36 16.75 -4.90 3.42
CA SER A 36 16.77 -6.38 3.52
C SER A 36 15.58 -6.98 2.78
N GLY A 37 15.85 -7.87 1.80
CA GLY A 37 14.84 -8.49 0.92
C GLY A 37 14.30 -7.59 -0.20
N MET A 38 14.85 -6.39 -0.41
CA MET A 38 14.76 -5.64 -1.66
C MET A 38 16.01 -5.93 -2.53
N PRO A 39 15.93 -5.80 -3.86
CA PRO A 39 17.08 -6.00 -4.74
C PRO A 39 18.03 -4.79 -4.71
N ILE A 40 18.26 -4.21 -3.53
CA ILE A 40 19.08 -3.02 -3.29
C ILE A 40 19.87 -3.17 -1.99
N ARG A 41 20.83 -2.28 -1.76
CA ARG A 41 21.58 -2.17 -0.50
C ARG A 41 21.11 -0.97 0.31
N GLY A 42 21.36 -0.95 1.62
CA GLY A 42 21.02 0.16 2.52
C GLY A 42 21.54 1.52 2.05
N ARG A 43 22.70 1.55 1.37
CA ARG A 43 23.22 2.76 0.72
C ARG A 43 22.20 3.42 -0.23
N ALA A 44 21.46 2.63 -1.01
CA ALA A 44 20.44 3.18 -1.91
C ALA A 44 19.33 3.89 -1.13
N ILE A 45 18.88 3.32 0.01
CA ILE A 45 17.93 4.00 0.90
C ILE A 45 18.49 5.33 1.40
N SER A 46 19.76 5.36 1.83
CA SER A 46 20.44 6.59 2.25
C SER A 46 20.46 7.65 1.15
N GLU A 47 20.82 7.25 -0.07
CA GLU A 47 20.88 8.14 -1.24
C GLU A 47 19.49 8.69 -1.60
N TRP A 48 18.44 7.88 -1.45
CA TRP A 48 17.05 8.33 -1.65
C TRP A 48 16.59 9.31 -0.56
N GLU A 49 16.89 9.01 0.71
CA GLU A 49 16.54 9.88 1.85
C GLU A 49 17.25 11.24 1.81
N CYS A 50 18.46 11.28 1.24
CA CYS A 50 19.22 12.53 1.05
C CYS A 50 18.90 13.25 -0.26
N GLY A 51 18.08 12.64 -1.14
CA GLY A 51 17.73 13.21 -2.44
C GLY A 51 18.85 13.17 -3.48
N THR A 52 19.96 12.47 -3.20
CA THR A 52 21.11 12.37 -4.15
C THR A 52 20.73 11.55 -5.38
N ILE A 53 19.92 10.52 -5.21
CA ILE A 53 19.38 9.67 -6.28
C ILE A 53 17.89 9.49 -6.02
N HIS A 54 17.10 9.50 -7.10
CA HIS A 54 15.68 9.21 -6.99
C HIS A 54 15.41 7.72 -7.18
N PRO A 55 14.58 7.09 -6.33
CA PRO A 55 14.16 5.70 -6.51
C PRO A 55 13.32 5.52 -7.77
N THR A 56 13.29 4.31 -8.32
CA THR A 56 12.29 3.93 -9.32
C THR A 56 10.91 3.79 -8.66
N LEU A 57 9.83 3.82 -9.46
CA LEU A 57 8.49 3.61 -8.91
C LEU A 57 8.35 2.24 -8.23
N GLY A 58 8.96 1.19 -8.80
CA GLY A 58 8.97 -0.14 -8.19
C GLY A 58 9.65 -0.16 -6.82
N ASN A 59 10.81 0.48 -6.72
CA ASN A 59 11.52 0.61 -5.45
C ASN A 59 10.72 1.41 -4.41
N LEU A 60 10.04 2.48 -4.82
CA LEU A 60 9.15 3.25 -3.93
C LEU A 60 7.97 2.42 -3.44
N ILE A 61 7.33 1.65 -4.32
CA ILE A 61 6.23 0.74 -3.97
C ILE A 61 6.71 -0.28 -2.93
N GLU A 62 7.86 -0.91 -3.16
CA GLU A 62 8.38 -1.91 -2.23
C GLU A 62 8.83 -1.28 -0.90
N TRP A 63 9.50 -0.14 -0.93
CA TRP A 63 9.90 0.61 0.26
C TRP A 63 8.67 1.00 1.09
N SER A 64 7.63 1.55 0.45
CA SER A 64 6.39 1.92 1.14
C SER A 64 5.70 0.71 1.78
N ARG A 65 5.65 -0.44 1.08
CA ARG A 65 5.07 -1.68 1.60
C ARG A 65 5.75 -2.15 2.89
N ARG A 66 7.08 -2.09 2.93
CA ARG A 66 7.87 -2.48 4.12
C ARG A 66 7.60 -1.61 5.33
N LEU A 67 7.27 -0.35 5.10
CA LEU A 67 6.93 0.59 6.15
C LEU A 67 5.42 0.70 6.39
N HIS A 68 4.63 -0.29 5.94
CA HIS A 68 3.17 -0.31 6.07
C HIS A 68 2.48 0.92 5.47
N HIS A 69 3.01 1.41 4.36
CA HIS A 69 2.41 2.48 3.57
C HIS A 69 2.06 1.98 2.17
N ARG A 70 1.16 2.70 1.53
CA ARG A 70 0.72 2.40 0.16
C ARG A 70 0.43 3.69 -0.58
N PHE A 71 0.88 3.75 -1.83
CA PHE A 71 0.51 4.85 -2.72
C PHE A 71 -0.95 4.73 -3.13
N VAL A 72 -1.63 5.87 -3.20
CA VAL A 72 -3.02 5.98 -3.66
C VAL A 72 -3.15 7.19 -4.59
N VAL A 73 -4.07 7.11 -5.54
CA VAL A 73 -4.51 8.28 -6.31
C VAL A 73 -5.74 8.83 -5.61
N LEU A 74 -5.73 10.12 -5.32
CA LEU A 74 -6.84 10.85 -4.71
C LEU A 74 -7.61 11.59 -5.80
N GLY A 75 -8.93 11.55 -5.71
CA GLY A 75 -9.83 12.37 -6.48
C GLY A 75 -9.80 13.84 -6.08
N GLN A 76 -10.62 14.66 -6.74
CA GLN A 76 -10.75 16.09 -6.42
C GLN A 76 -11.37 16.34 -5.04
N ASP A 77 -12.11 15.38 -4.53
CA ASP A 77 -12.69 15.34 -3.18
C ASP A 77 -11.69 14.91 -2.09
N GLY A 78 -10.44 14.56 -2.48
CA GLY A 78 -9.41 14.05 -1.58
C GLY A 78 -9.59 12.58 -1.18
N GLU A 79 -10.59 11.88 -1.72
CA GLU A 79 -10.83 10.47 -1.43
C GLU A 79 -10.01 9.55 -2.34
N PRO A 80 -9.54 8.41 -1.81
CA PRO A 80 -8.80 7.43 -2.59
C PRO A 80 -9.65 6.82 -3.71
N LEU A 81 -9.17 6.93 -4.92
CA LEU A 81 -9.82 6.33 -6.08
C LEU A 81 -9.59 4.82 -6.09
N ARG A 82 -10.63 4.09 -6.44
CA ARG A 82 -10.57 2.62 -6.55
C ARG A 82 -9.92 2.21 -7.87
N GLY A 83 -8.87 1.42 -7.76
CA GLY A 83 -8.29 0.68 -8.87
C GLY A 83 -8.62 -0.81 -8.78
N PRO A 84 -8.00 -1.66 -9.62
CA PRO A 84 -8.08 -3.10 -9.49
C PRO A 84 -7.77 -3.57 -8.07
N SER A 85 -8.62 -4.46 -7.53
CA SER A 85 -8.50 -4.98 -6.15
C SER A 85 -7.97 -6.41 -6.09
N ILE A 86 -7.92 -7.10 -7.22
CA ILE A 86 -7.53 -8.51 -7.31
C ILE A 86 -6.19 -8.64 -8.04
N LEU A 87 -5.25 -9.31 -7.38
CA LEU A 87 -3.99 -9.74 -7.97
C LEU A 87 -4.28 -10.86 -8.99
N ARG A 88 -3.74 -10.73 -10.19
CA ARG A 88 -3.91 -11.76 -11.23
C ARG A 88 -2.97 -12.95 -10.98
N PRO A 89 -3.31 -14.15 -11.44
CA PRO A 89 -2.37 -15.27 -11.44
C PRO A 89 -1.04 -14.87 -12.10
N SER A 90 0.08 -15.22 -11.48
CA SER A 90 1.44 -14.90 -11.94
C SER A 90 1.81 -13.40 -12.00
N GLU A 91 0.94 -12.50 -11.53
CA GLU A 91 1.26 -11.08 -11.43
C GLU A 91 2.09 -10.81 -10.18
N THR A 92 3.21 -10.09 -10.32
CA THR A 92 3.99 -9.64 -9.16
C THR A 92 3.24 -8.55 -8.40
N TRP A 93 3.50 -8.41 -7.09
CA TRP A 93 2.93 -7.35 -6.28
C TRP A 93 3.23 -5.95 -6.86
N GLU A 94 4.45 -5.73 -7.30
CA GLU A 94 4.85 -4.47 -7.93
C GLU A 94 4.02 -4.16 -9.18
N HIS A 95 3.84 -5.14 -10.08
CA HIS A 95 3.04 -4.95 -11.29
C HIS A 95 1.58 -4.68 -10.97
N PHE A 96 1.02 -5.39 -9.99
CA PHE A 96 -0.34 -5.14 -9.49
C PHE A 96 -0.49 -3.70 -8.97
N GLU A 97 0.46 -3.22 -8.15
CA GLU A 97 0.42 -1.85 -7.64
C GLU A 97 0.54 -0.80 -8.76
N ARG A 98 1.40 -1.02 -9.74
CA ARG A 98 1.50 -0.15 -10.92
C ARG A 98 0.17 -0.09 -11.68
N ARG A 99 -0.45 -1.23 -11.92
CA ARG A 99 -1.75 -1.32 -12.59
C ARG A 99 -2.85 -0.64 -11.77
N ARG A 100 -2.83 -0.80 -10.46
CA ARG A 100 -3.77 -0.16 -9.54
C ARG A 100 -3.65 1.37 -9.55
N LEU A 101 -2.45 1.89 -9.61
CA LEU A 101 -2.17 3.32 -9.68
C LEU A 101 -2.49 3.92 -11.06
N ALA A 102 -2.24 3.19 -12.14
CA ALA A 102 -2.48 3.65 -13.51
C ALA A 102 -3.97 3.66 -13.89
N SER A 103 -4.75 2.69 -13.39
CA SER A 103 -6.15 2.50 -13.78
C SER A 103 -7.04 3.73 -13.57
N PRO A 104 -7.06 4.40 -12.40
CA PRO A 104 -7.88 5.59 -12.22
C PRO A 104 -7.45 6.75 -13.15
N LEU A 105 -6.16 6.88 -13.45
CA LEU A 105 -5.65 7.92 -14.35
C LEU A 105 -6.10 7.66 -15.80
N ARG A 106 -6.00 6.42 -16.25
CA ARG A 106 -6.54 6.02 -17.55
C ARG A 106 -8.06 6.27 -17.64
N ASN A 107 -8.81 5.87 -16.63
CA ASN A 107 -10.25 6.08 -16.60
C ASN A 107 -10.60 7.58 -16.64
N ARG A 108 -9.86 8.42 -15.92
CA ARG A 108 -10.04 9.88 -15.94
C ARG A 108 -9.76 10.46 -17.30
N ARG A 109 -8.66 10.05 -17.95
CA ARG A 109 -8.36 10.48 -19.33
C ARG A 109 -9.52 10.16 -20.27
N LEU A 110 -10.04 8.94 -20.22
CA LEU A 110 -11.18 8.52 -21.04
C LEU A 110 -12.44 9.33 -20.73
N ALA A 111 -12.74 9.58 -19.46
CA ALA A 111 -13.88 10.40 -19.04
C ALA A 111 -13.78 11.86 -19.50
N LEU A 112 -12.55 12.36 -19.66
CA LEU A 112 -12.29 13.70 -20.21
C LEU A 112 -12.26 13.74 -21.75
N GLY A 113 -12.45 12.60 -22.44
CA GLY A 113 -12.37 12.53 -23.89
C GLY A 113 -10.95 12.73 -24.45
N LEU A 114 -9.92 12.69 -23.60
CA LEU A 114 -8.54 12.95 -24.03
C LEU A 114 -7.92 11.72 -24.70
N SER A 115 -7.17 11.95 -25.79
CA SER A 115 -6.31 10.92 -26.38
C SER A 115 -5.03 10.74 -25.54
N GLN A 116 -4.31 9.64 -25.77
CA GLN A 116 -2.98 9.45 -25.17
C GLN A 116 -1.96 10.49 -25.63
N THR A 117 -2.16 11.02 -26.84
CA THR A 117 -1.34 12.12 -27.38
C THR A 117 -1.58 13.41 -26.61
N ASP A 118 -2.84 13.76 -26.33
CA ASP A 118 -3.19 14.95 -25.56
C ASP A 118 -2.57 14.89 -24.16
N VAL A 119 -2.69 13.76 -23.46
CA VAL A 119 -2.05 13.56 -22.16
C VAL A 119 -0.53 13.63 -22.27
N GLY A 120 0.06 13.07 -23.34
CA GLY A 120 1.49 13.18 -23.62
C GLY A 120 1.95 14.63 -23.72
N HIS A 121 1.20 15.49 -24.43
CA HIS A 121 1.47 16.94 -24.51
C HIS A 121 1.32 17.62 -23.14
N LEU A 122 0.26 17.34 -22.39
CA LEU A 122 0.03 17.92 -21.05
C LEU A 122 1.16 17.59 -20.06
N VAL A 123 1.66 16.37 -20.11
CA VAL A 123 2.71 15.86 -19.19
C VAL A 123 4.12 16.19 -19.69
N GLY A 124 4.30 16.40 -21.00
CA GLY A 124 5.62 16.60 -21.63
C GLY A 124 6.32 15.28 -21.97
N VAL A 125 5.58 14.26 -22.39
CA VAL A 125 6.11 12.95 -22.77
C VAL A 125 5.49 12.44 -24.08
N SER A 126 6.07 11.39 -24.66
CA SER A 126 5.51 10.78 -25.87
C SER A 126 4.19 10.05 -25.60
N ARG A 127 3.34 9.95 -26.64
CA ARG A 127 2.14 9.09 -26.61
C ARG A 127 2.46 7.66 -26.16
N ASP A 128 3.57 7.11 -26.64
CA ASP A 128 3.99 5.73 -26.32
C ASP A 128 4.36 5.57 -24.84
N SER A 129 4.90 6.62 -24.21
CA SER A 129 5.13 6.63 -22.76
C SER A 129 3.81 6.52 -22.01
N VAL A 130 2.81 7.34 -22.37
CA VAL A 130 1.47 7.29 -21.73
C VAL A 130 0.84 5.92 -21.93
N GLN A 131 0.91 5.34 -23.14
CA GLN A 131 0.38 4.02 -23.43
C GLN A 131 1.02 2.94 -22.53
N ARG A 132 2.35 2.94 -22.41
CA ARG A 132 3.07 1.97 -21.57
C ARG A 132 2.75 2.13 -20.10
N TRP A 133 2.53 3.35 -19.62
CA TRP A 133 2.13 3.63 -18.25
C TRP A 133 0.72 3.12 -17.95
N GLU A 134 -0.23 3.39 -18.84
CA GLU A 134 -1.63 2.92 -18.72
C GLU A 134 -1.76 1.40 -18.74
N LEU A 135 -0.88 0.73 -19.48
CA LEU A 135 -0.80 -0.73 -19.55
C LEU A 135 0.03 -1.33 -18.41
N ALA A 136 0.64 -0.49 -17.57
CA ALA A 136 1.58 -0.89 -16.51
C ALA A 136 2.80 -1.67 -17.01
N CYS A 137 3.10 -1.66 -18.33
CA CYS A 137 4.23 -2.37 -18.91
C CYS A 137 5.56 -1.76 -18.48
N VAL A 138 5.67 -0.44 -18.57
CA VAL A 138 6.84 0.32 -18.13
C VAL A 138 6.37 1.37 -17.11
N PRO A 139 6.92 1.38 -15.89
CA PRO A 139 6.51 2.39 -14.92
C PRO A 139 7.06 3.77 -15.31
N PRO A 140 6.30 4.85 -15.05
CA PRO A 140 6.84 6.19 -15.08
C PRO A 140 7.89 6.38 -13.98
N ARG A 141 8.76 7.37 -14.14
CA ARG A 141 9.51 7.88 -12.97
C ARG A 141 8.50 8.40 -11.94
N PRO A 142 8.76 8.28 -10.62
CA PRO A 142 7.81 8.70 -9.60
C PRO A 142 7.29 10.12 -9.77
N ILE A 143 8.19 11.06 -10.05
CA ILE A 143 7.81 12.46 -10.32
C ILE A 143 6.89 12.58 -11.57
N ALA A 144 7.15 11.78 -12.61
CA ALA A 144 6.29 11.77 -13.79
C ALA A 144 4.89 11.20 -13.49
N HIS A 145 4.79 10.27 -12.54
CA HIS A 145 3.50 9.75 -12.08
C HIS A 145 2.69 10.83 -11.34
N VAL A 146 3.38 11.63 -10.51
CA VAL A 146 2.75 12.80 -9.84
C VAL A 146 2.24 13.81 -10.86
N VAL A 147 3.10 14.22 -11.82
CA VAL A 147 2.71 15.16 -12.90
C VAL A 147 1.53 14.60 -13.71
N TRP A 148 1.57 13.31 -14.07
CA TRP A 148 0.46 12.68 -14.81
C TRP A 148 -0.86 12.76 -14.04
N ALA A 149 -0.86 12.48 -12.74
CA ALA A 149 -2.05 12.62 -11.92
C ALA A 149 -2.54 14.07 -11.85
N GLN A 150 -1.65 15.06 -11.62
CA GLN A 150 -1.98 16.47 -11.54
C GLN A 150 -2.61 17.00 -12.84
N LYS A 151 -2.04 16.64 -14.01
CA LYS A 151 -2.58 17.08 -15.32
C LYS A 151 -3.99 16.51 -15.59
N LEU A 152 -4.39 15.47 -14.87
CA LEU A 152 -5.75 14.93 -14.92
C LEU A 152 -6.65 15.43 -13.77
N GLY A 153 -6.16 16.36 -12.94
CA GLY A 153 -6.89 16.94 -11.80
C GLY A 153 -6.96 16.03 -10.58
N TYR A 154 -6.00 15.11 -10.45
CA TYR A 154 -5.86 14.18 -9.33
C TYR A 154 -4.54 14.38 -8.60
N THR A 155 -4.40 13.75 -7.44
CA THR A 155 -3.16 13.80 -6.63
C THR A 155 -2.72 12.39 -6.26
N VAL A 156 -1.41 12.16 -6.22
CA VAL A 156 -0.84 10.94 -5.64
C VAL A 156 -0.52 11.21 -4.17
N ALA A 157 -0.86 10.28 -3.31
CA ALA A 157 -0.57 10.37 -1.89
C ALA A 157 -0.03 9.04 -1.34
N LEU A 158 0.68 9.13 -0.23
CA LEU A 158 1.13 7.98 0.55
C LEU A 158 0.22 7.83 1.77
N ARG A 159 -0.41 6.67 1.94
CA ARG A 159 -1.31 6.38 3.05
C ARG A 159 -0.80 5.19 3.86
N ARG A 160 -0.89 5.29 5.17
CA ARG A 160 -0.59 4.16 6.05
C ARG A 160 -1.64 3.07 5.90
N VAL A 161 -1.19 1.84 5.68
CA VAL A 161 -2.06 0.66 5.65
C VAL A 161 -2.31 0.24 7.10
N ARG A 162 -3.56 0.31 7.55
CA ARG A 162 -3.93 -0.27 8.84
C ARG A 162 -3.82 -1.79 8.71
N SER A 163 -2.95 -2.42 9.49
CA SER A 163 -3.03 -3.87 9.69
C SER A 163 -4.44 -4.19 10.18
N PRO A 164 -5.11 -5.24 9.65
CA PRO A 164 -6.34 -5.73 10.27
C PRO A 164 -6.00 -5.92 11.75
N ARG A 165 -6.70 -5.21 12.64
CA ARG A 165 -6.60 -5.45 14.07
C ARG A 165 -6.86 -6.94 14.25
N ALA A 166 -5.87 -7.67 14.77
CA ALA A 166 -6.13 -8.96 15.39
C ALA A 166 -7.30 -8.70 16.33
N THR A 167 -8.46 -9.25 16.02
CA THR A 167 -9.61 -9.26 16.90
C THR A 167 -9.11 -9.85 18.19
N ARG A 168 -8.84 -9.01 19.19
CA ARG A 168 -8.65 -9.48 20.55
C ARG A 168 -9.92 -10.24 20.87
N ASN A 169 -9.80 -11.56 20.85
CA ASN A 169 -10.76 -12.48 21.39
C ASN A 169 -10.76 -12.23 22.90
N SER A 170 -11.52 -11.23 23.35
CA SER A 170 -11.86 -11.06 24.75
C SER A 170 -12.91 -12.13 25.07
N GLY A 171 -12.42 -13.38 25.07
CA GLY A 171 -13.13 -14.48 25.69
C GLY A 171 -13.24 -14.17 27.16
N SER A 172 -14.38 -13.62 27.53
CA SER A 172 -14.85 -13.53 28.90
C SER A 172 -14.74 -14.90 29.54
N ARG A 173 -13.70 -15.11 30.34
CA ARG A 173 -13.71 -16.16 31.36
C ARG A 173 -14.77 -15.72 32.36
N ARG A 174 -15.95 -16.27 32.27
CA ARG A 174 -16.92 -16.34 33.38
C ARG A 174 -16.35 -17.36 34.32
N ASP A 175 -15.78 -16.91 35.41
CA ASP A 175 -15.56 -17.65 36.61
C ASP A 175 -16.93 -18.07 37.16
N GLY A 176 -17.27 -19.34 36.95
CA GLY A 176 -18.36 -20.04 37.61
C GLY A 176 -17.79 -20.83 38.77
N ALA A 177 -17.88 -20.28 39.96
CA ALA A 177 -17.58 -20.98 41.17
C ALA A 177 -18.49 -22.22 41.35
N PRO A 178 -18.00 -23.36 41.86
CA PRO A 178 -18.84 -24.47 42.23
C PRO A 178 -19.45 -24.18 43.59
N GLN A 179 -20.77 -24.06 43.67
CA GLN A 179 -21.51 -24.19 44.93
C GLN A 179 -21.49 -25.64 45.41
N MET A 180 -20.89 -25.83 46.57
CA MET A 180 -21.13 -26.97 47.43
C MET A 180 -22.58 -26.92 47.94
N ALA A 181 -23.25 -28.03 47.86
CA ALA A 181 -24.43 -28.32 48.68
C ALA A 181 -24.37 -29.78 49.15
N ASP A 182 -24.33 -29.88 50.44
CA ASP A 182 -24.38 -31.10 51.27
C ASP A 182 -25.68 -31.87 51.14
N SER A 183 -25.61 -33.00 51.77
CA SER A 183 -26.61 -33.88 52.39
C SER A 183 -26.95 -35.14 51.60
N GLU A 184 -26.44 -36.19 52.08
CA GLU A 184 -26.92 -37.07 53.15
C GLU A 184 -27.91 -38.15 52.71
N THR A 185 -27.52 -39.35 52.98
CA THR A 185 -28.30 -40.40 53.60
C THR A 185 -28.81 -41.62 52.78
N ARG A 186 -28.19 -42.66 53.07
CA ARG A 186 -28.75 -44.04 53.46
C ARG A 186 -29.08 -45.07 52.38
N ARG A 187 -28.44 -46.18 52.68
CA ARG A 187 -28.88 -47.58 52.82
C ARG A 187 -28.70 -48.54 51.66
N ARG A 188 -27.77 -49.44 51.97
CA ARG A 188 -27.76 -50.85 51.56
C ARG A 188 -29.04 -51.59 52.04
N PRO A 189 -29.34 -52.86 51.72
CA PRO A 189 -28.54 -53.90 51.04
C PRO A 189 -29.38 -54.81 50.09
N GLY A 190 -28.75 -55.79 49.47
CA GLY A 190 -29.46 -56.95 48.94
C GLY A 190 -28.74 -57.69 47.82
N ARG A 191 -27.94 -58.67 48.23
CA ARG A 191 -27.65 -59.89 47.46
C ARG A 191 -28.88 -60.83 47.54
N PRO A 192 -29.07 -61.98 46.84
CA PRO A 192 -28.10 -62.78 46.08
C PRO A 192 -28.69 -63.47 44.81
N GLY A 193 -27.83 -64.30 44.21
CA GLY A 193 -28.23 -65.58 43.66
C GLY A 193 -28.36 -65.69 42.14
N GLY A 194 -27.46 -66.38 41.54
CA GLY A 194 -27.62 -67.81 41.11
C GLY A 194 -28.16 -67.86 39.66
N ILE A 195 -27.57 -68.35 38.78
CA ILE A 195 -27.11 -69.67 38.32
C ILE A 195 -26.20 -69.46 37.15
#